data_1831272e9b51e05d8bfdb4bdd922c86e
#
_entry.id   1831272e9b51e05d8bfdb4bdd922c86e
#
_cell.length_a   1.000
_cell.length_b   1.000
_cell.length_c   1.000
_cell.angle_alpha   90.00
_cell.angle_beta   90.00
_cell.angle_gamma   90.00
#
_symmetry.space_group_name_H-M   'P 1'
#
loop_
_entity.id
_entity.type
_entity.pdbx_description
1 polymer ?
#
loop_
_entity_poly.entity_id
_entity_poly.type
_entity_poly.pdbx_seq_one_letter_code
_entity_poly.pdbx_strand_id
1 'polypeptide(L)'
;MMLNKNKAIRNLAIAVLLLSSGATRAQTATGVINAVLNHKDGIAIIFDTDPGGVVLGASGTSAASANFGIISAFGPLSPGVTRPSVVAASYTVRTIFDVNVIQGGLNSTTYTLSAQLAAPAPAGFTYAVDAITLTAISQTIQVNAAYSTDIPHNLNLTVLTAAPGAGGPLVGPPLTTTINFTATAN
;
A
#
# COMPACT_ATOMS: atom_id res chain seq x y z
N MET A 1 0.24 -91.08 -31.63
CA MET A 1 1.00 -89.87 -32.00
C MET A 1 0.37 -88.66 -31.31
N MET A 2 0.64 -88.55 -30.04
CA MET A 2 0.21 -87.37 -29.23
C MET A 2 1.28 -86.36 -29.24
N LEU A 3 1.33 -85.47 -30.23
CA LEU A 3 2.36 -84.49 -30.37
C LEU A 3 1.79 -83.08 -30.26
N ASN A 4 2.21 -82.45 -29.21
CA ASN A 4 2.40 -81.02 -29.18
C ASN A 4 1.21 -80.05 -29.17
N LYS A 5 0.03 -80.44 -28.68
CA LYS A 5 -0.99 -79.46 -28.40
C LYS A 5 -0.54 -78.44 -27.34
N ASN A 6 0.24 -78.91 -26.35
CA ASN A 6 0.73 -78.04 -25.29
C ASN A 6 1.84 -77.05 -25.73
N LYS A 7 2.64 -77.38 -26.77
CA LYS A 7 3.63 -76.45 -27.32
C LYS A 7 2.97 -75.38 -28.18
N ALA A 8 1.92 -75.74 -28.95
CA ALA A 8 1.18 -74.78 -29.75
C ALA A 8 0.42 -73.75 -28.88
N ILE A 9 -0.20 -74.25 -27.79
CA ILE A 9 -0.90 -73.37 -26.84
C ILE A 9 0.06 -72.47 -26.08
N ARG A 10 1.26 -72.97 -25.70
CA ARG A 10 2.29 -72.17 -25.03
C ARG A 10 2.88 -71.11 -25.94
N ASN A 11 3.11 -71.45 -27.22
CA ASN A 11 3.61 -70.46 -28.18
C ASN A 11 2.55 -69.44 -28.58
N LEU A 12 1.27 -69.84 -28.64
CA LEU A 12 0.18 -68.91 -28.87
C LEU A 12 -0.04 -68.01 -27.69
N ALA A 13 0.05 -68.52 -26.46
CA ALA A 13 -0.08 -67.70 -25.26
C ALA A 13 1.07 -66.67 -25.13
N ILE A 14 2.31 -67.06 -25.49
CA ILE A 14 3.46 -66.17 -25.52
C ILE A 14 3.30 -65.11 -26.64
N ALA A 15 2.83 -65.52 -27.83
CA ALA A 15 2.59 -64.58 -28.93
C ALA A 15 1.48 -63.58 -28.60
N VAL A 16 0.42 -64.01 -27.94
CA VAL A 16 -0.67 -63.09 -27.49
C VAL A 16 -0.18 -62.16 -26.38
N LEU A 17 0.68 -62.64 -25.48
CA LEU A 17 1.24 -61.79 -24.43
C LEU A 17 2.24 -60.75 -24.98
N LEU A 18 3.03 -61.10 -26.04
CA LEU A 18 3.95 -60.18 -26.71
C LEU A 18 3.24 -59.17 -27.59
N LEU A 19 2.06 -59.49 -28.11
CA LEU A 19 1.21 -58.56 -28.88
C LEU A 19 0.43 -57.57 -27.98
N SER A 20 0.20 -57.94 -26.72
CA SER A 20 -0.44 -57.04 -25.75
C SER A 20 0.50 -56.04 -25.08
N SER A 21 1.80 -56.27 -25.16
CA SER A 21 2.82 -55.41 -24.56
C SER A 21 3.34 -54.27 -25.50
N GLY A 22 2.88 -54.27 -26.75
CA GLY A 22 3.39 -53.37 -27.78
C GLY A 22 2.52 -52.12 -28.08
N ALA A 23 1.38 -52.00 -27.47
CA ALA A 23 0.52 -50.81 -27.66
C ALA A 23 0.65 -49.89 -26.44
N THR A 24 1.79 -49.30 -26.21
CA THR A 24 1.84 -48.06 -25.45
C THR A 24 1.12 -47.02 -26.27
N ARG A 25 -0.21 -46.92 -26.11
CA ARG A 25 -0.97 -45.76 -26.57
C ARG A 25 -0.40 -44.60 -25.78
N ALA A 26 0.28 -43.71 -26.47
CA ALA A 26 0.57 -42.38 -25.91
C ALA A 26 -0.76 -41.79 -25.51
N GLN A 27 -1.10 -41.83 -24.22
CA GLN A 27 -2.24 -41.10 -23.70
C GLN A 27 -1.83 -39.64 -23.68
N THR A 28 -2.35 -38.87 -24.61
CA THR A 28 -2.24 -37.42 -24.63
C THR A 28 -3.28 -36.88 -23.67
N ALA A 29 -2.86 -36.39 -22.51
CA ALA A 29 -3.72 -35.63 -21.64
C ALA A 29 -3.67 -34.16 -22.10
N THR A 30 -4.79 -33.64 -22.58
CA THR A 30 -4.93 -32.21 -22.86
C THR A 30 -5.59 -31.55 -21.67
N GLY A 31 -4.88 -30.63 -21.03
CA GLY A 31 -5.44 -29.74 -19.99
C GLY A 31 -5.71 -28.38 -20.60
N VAL A 32 -6.90 -27.82 -20.34
CA VAL A 32 -7.23 -26.44 -20.68
C VAL A 32 -7.20 -25.62 -19.41
N ILE A 33 -6.34 -24.62 -19.35
CA ILE A 33 -6.34 -23.60 -18.27
C ILE A 33 -7.18 -22.43 -18.78
N ASN A 34 -8.38 -22.27 -18.23
CA ASN A 34 -9.16 -21.06 -18.44
C ASN A 34 -8.65 -20.00 -17.45
N ALA A 35 -7.75 -19.12 -17.91
CA ALA A 35 -7.37 -17.94 -17.15
C ALA A 35 -8.51 -16.90 -17.32
N VAL A 36 -9.33 -16.72 -16.28
CA VAL A 36 -10.26 -15.60 -16.20
C VAL A 36 -9.48 -14.42 -15.65
N LEU A 37 -9.04 -13.52 -16.51
CA LEU A 37 -8.47 -12.24 -16.12
C LEU A 37 -9.62 -11.27 -15.84
N ASN A 38 -9.96 -11.07 -14.58
CA ASN A 38 -10.78 -9.92 -14.20
C ASN A 38 -9.89 -8.68 -14.27
N HIS A 39 -9.83 -8.06 -15.44
CA HIS A 39 -9.19 -6.77 -15.61
C HIS A 39 -10.06 -5.74 -14.90
N LYS A 40 -9.59 -5.28 -13.75
CA LYS A 40 -10.19 -4.17 -13.04
C LYS A 40 -9.29 -2.97 -13.26
N ASP A 41 -9.79 -2.03 -14.07
CA ASP A 41 -9.16 -0.72 -14.19
C ASP A 41 -9.06 -0.14 -12.79
N GLY A 42 -7.87 0.26 -12.40
CA GLY A 42 -7.62 0.60 -11.02
C GLY A 42 -6.60 1.69 -10.84
N ILE A 43 -6.73 2.35 -9.72
CA ILE A 43 -5.80 3.34 -9.23
C ILE A 43 -5.36 2.89 -7.84
N ALA A 44 -4.08 3.00 -7.54
CA ALA A 44 -3.53 2.69 -6.23
C ALA A 44 -2.67 3.85 -5.74
N ILE A 45 -2.79 4.17 -4.44
CA ILE A 45 -1.94 5.13 -3.77
C ILE A 45 -0.83 4.36 -3.06
N ILE A 46 0.39 4.85 -3.18
CA ILE A 46 1.58 4.35 -2.48
C ILE A 46 2.18 5.52 -1.72
N PHE A 47 2.52 5.30 -0.46
CA PHE A 47 3.22 6.27 0.38
C PHE A 47 4.68 5.86 0.53
N ASP A 48 5.59 6.77 0.22
CA ASP A 48 7.02 6.54 0.32
C ASP A 48 7.70 7.51 1.28
N THR A 49 8.82 7.06 1.82
CA THR A 49 9.66 7.90 2.68
C THR A 49 10.40 8.92 1.82
N ASP A 50 10.09 10.21 2.01
CA ASP A 50 10.92 11.29 1.48
C ASP A 50 12.25 11.34 2.23
N PRO A 51 13.41 11.56 1.55
CA PRO A 51 14.72 11.67 2.19
C PRO A 51 14.84 12.76 3.26
N GLY A 52 14.03 13.82 3.19
CA GLY A 52 13.96 14.91 4.18
C GLY A 52 12.94 14.67 5.29
N GLY A 53 12.18 13.59 5.24
CA GLY A 53 11.12 13.26 6.19
C GLY A 53 11.48 12.20 7.22
N VAL A 54 10.52 11.87 8.07
CA VAL A 54 10.63 10.70 8.95
C VAL A 54 10.56 9.42 8.13
N VAL A 55 11.26 8.38 8.57
CA VAL A 55 11.13 7.07 7.96
C VAL A 55 9.72 6.56 8.21
N LEU A 56 8.98 6.33 7.13
CA LEU A 56 7.63 5.78 7.22
C LEU A 56 7.67 4.30 7.59
N GLY A 57 6.83 3.90 8.54
CA GLY A 57 6.49 2.50 8.71
C GLY A 57 5.64 2.03 7.55
N ALA A 58 5.95 0.85 6.98
CA ALA A 58 5.30 0.31 5.78
C ALA A 58 5.39 1.25 4.55
N SER A 59 6.53 1.92 4.35
CA SER A 59 6.85 2.64 3.11
C SER A 59 6.70 1.72 1.90
N GLY A 60 6.26 2.25 0.77
CA GLY A 60 5.97 1.46 -0.43
C GLY A 60 4.58 0.81 -0.42
N THR A 61 3.70 1.18 0.48
CA THR A 61 2.35 0.62 0.58
C THR A 61 1.27 1.71 0.65
N SER A 62 0.01 1.29 0.55
CA SER A 62 -1.16 2.18 0.71
C SER A 62 -1.53 2.47 2.17
N ALA A 63 -0.79 1.93 3.15
CA ALA A 63 -1.08 2.06 4.58
C ALA A 63 0.22 2.34 5.36
N ALA A 64 0.82 3.49 5.13
CA ALA A 64 2.03 3.93 5.81
C ALA A 64 1.74 4.62 7.16
N SER A 65 2.74 4.68 8.02
CA SER A 65 2.67 5.40 9.28
C SER A 65 3.85 6.35 9.46
N ALA A 66 3.60 7.58 9.90
CA ALA A 66 4.61 8.57 10.24
C ALA A 66 4.69 8.75 11.76
N ASN A 67 5.88 8.61 12.33
CA ASN A 67 6.11 8.81 13.75
C ASN A 67 6.93 10.07 13.97
N PHE A 68 6.33 11.10 14.52
CA PHE A 68 7.01 12.36 14.86
C PHE A 68 7.93 12.23 16.10
N GLY A 69 7.85 11.13 16.85
CA GLY A 69 8.56 10.99 18.11
C GLY A 69 8.07 11.97 19.17
N ILE A 70 9.00 12.39 20.05
CA ILE A 70 8.69 13.42 21.04
C ILE A 70 8.77 14.79 20.39
N ILE A 71 7.68 15.54 20.44
CA ILE A 71 7.59 16.91 19.90
C ILE A 71 7.47 17.92 21.04
N SER A 72 8.09 19.07 20.86
CA SER A 72 8.00 20.19 21.82
C SER A 72 8.21 21.53 21.12
N ALA A 73 7.83 22.62 21.78
CA ALA A 73 8.04 23.97 21.25
C ALA A 73 9.54 24.37 21.14
N PHE A 74 10.42 23.87 22.00
CA PHE A 74 11.80 24.33 22.10
C PHE A 74 12.86 23.20 22.20
N GLY A 75 12.47 21.97 22.46
CA GLY A 75 13.40 20.84 22.59
C GLY A 75 13.91 20.32 21.24
N PRO A 76 14.86 19.36 21.27
CA PRO A 76 15.28 18.66 20.07
C PRO A 76 14.12 17.91 19.45
N LEU A 77 14.14 17.73 18.13
CA LEU A 77 13.16 16.96 17.37
C LEU A 77 13.80 15.68 16.84
N SER A 78 12.98 14.70 16.53
CA SER A 78 13.43 13.48 15.84
C SER A 78 13.96 13.82 14.44
N PRO A 79 14.88 13.01 13.89
CA PRO A 79 15.31 13.14 12.51
C PRO A 79 14.11 13.13 11.53
N GLY A 80 14.17 13.98 10.51
CA GLY A 80 13.08 14.14 9.55
C GLY A 80 11.88 14.95 10.04
N VAL A 81 11.92 15.46 11.28
CA VAL A 81 10.93 16.41 11.81
C VAL A 81 11.54 17.80 11.89
N THR A 82 10.84 18.79 11.40
CA THR A 82 11.22 20.21 11.47
C THR A 82 10.20 20.99 12.28
N ARG A 83 10.55 22.20 12.68
CA ARG A 83 9.65 23.12 13.41
C ARG A 83 9.54 24.43 12.66
N PRO A 84 8.62 24.53 11.69
CA PRO A 84 8.49 25.72 10.86
C PRO A 84 7.93 26.94 11.60
N SER A 85 7.22 26.75 12.70
CA SER A 85 6.61 27.87 13.44
C SER A 85 6.58 27.62 14.94
N VAL A 86 6.91 28.67 15.71
CA VAL A 86 6.67 28.77 17.16
C VAL A 86 6.14 30.17 17.42
N VAL A 87 4.93 30.26 17.97
CA VAL A 87 4.29 31.49 18.39
C VAL A 87 3.81 31.38 19.84
N ALA A 88 3.37 32.47 20.46
CA ALA A 88 3.04 32.47 21.88
C ALA A 88 2.04 31.43 22.32
N ALA A 89 1.07 31.06 21.46
CA ALA A 89 -0.03 30.17 21.79
C ALA A 89 0.05 28.81 21.10
N SER A 90 1.02 28.57 20.19
CA SER A 90 1.13 27.32 19.48
C SER A 90 2.50 27.11 18.86
N TYR A 91 2.80 25.87 18.47
CA TYR A 91 3.91 25.55 17.59
C TYR A 91 3.46 24.53 16.54
N THR A 92 4.14 24.54 15.40
CA THR A 92 3.90 23.58 14.32
C THR A 92 5.15 22.75 14.11
N VAL A 93 4.99 21.43 14.04
CA VAL A 93 6.00 20.50 13.57
C VAL A 93 5.59 19.94 12.22
N ARG A 94 6.58 19.56 11.42
CA ARG A 94 6.41 19.12 10.05
C ARG A 94 7.31 17.93 9.73
N THR A 95 6.79 17.00 8.97
CA THR A 95 7.57 16.03 8.22
C THR A 95 7.16 16.02 6.75
N ILE A 96 7.99 15.45 5.89
CA ILE A 96 7.73 15.31 4.46
C ILE A 96 7.52 13.82 4.17
N PHE A 97 6.65 13.51 3.23
CA PHE A 97 6.40 12.16 2.73
C PHE A 97 6.03 12.23 1.25
N ASP A 98 6.33 11.19 0.51
CA ASP A 98 5.99 11.10 -0.91
C ASP A 98 4.67 10.35 -1.11
N VAL A 99 3.88 10.82 -2.08
CA VAL A 99 2.71 10.14 -2.58
C VAL A 99 2.93 9.80 -4.04
N ASN A 100 2.85 8.51 -4.35
CA ASN A 100 2.86 7.99 -5.70
C ASN A 100 1.51 7.38 -6.01
N VAL A 101 0.87 7.82 -7.06
CA VAL A 101 -0.38 7.23 -7.54
C VAL A 101 -0.12 6.51 -8.84
N ILE A 102 -0.33 5.21 -8.84
CA ILE A 102 -0.19 4.38 -10.04
C ILE A 102 -1.55 4.04 -10.60
N GLN A 103 -1.61 3.85 -11.90
CA GLN A 103 -2.82 3.47 -12.60
C GLN A 103 -2.61 2.23 -13.47
N GLY A 104 -3.69 1.48 -13.71
CA GLY A 104 -3.73 0.36 -14.65
C GLY A 104 -5.00 0.41 -15.49
N GLY A 105 -4.85 0.60 -16.80
CA GLY A 105 -5.96 0.52 -17.75
C GLY A 105 -6.89 1.73 -17.85
N LEU A 106 -6.56 2.85 -17.22
CA LEU A 106 -7.37 4.08 -17.30
C LEU A 106 -6.98 4.95 -18.49
N ASN A 107 -7.94 5.61 -19.11
CA ASN A 107 -7.69 6.62 -20.15
C ASN A 107 -7.33 8.00 -19.55
N SER A 108 -7.54 8.19 -18.25
CA SER A 108 -7.14 9.42 -17.56
C SER A 108 -5.62 9.54 -17.51
N THR A 109 -5.10 10.75 -17.71
CA THR A 109 -3.66 11.06 -17.62
C THR A 109 -3.29 11.74 -16.31
N THR A 110 -4.27 12.15 -15.51
CA THR A 110 -4.08 12.87 -14.25
C THR A 110 -5.08 12.39 -13.19
N TYR A 111 -4.77 12.71 -11.94
CA TYR A 111 -5.67 12.45 -10.82
C TYR A 111 -5.81 13.66 -9.91
N THR A 112 -6.83 13.65 -9.09
CA THR A 112 -7.04 14.56 -7.97
C THR A 112 -6.79 13.80 -6.66
N LEU A 113 -5.91 14.32 -5.80
CA LEU A 113 -5.64 13.81 -4.46
C LEU A 113 -6.46 14.58 -3.44
N SER A 114 -7.17 13.87 -2.59
CA SER A 114 -7.92 14.42 -1.45
C SER A 114 -7.53 13.72 -0.16
N ALA A 115 -7.70 14.38 0.97
CA ALA A 115 -7.46 13.80 2.28
C ALA A 115 -8.49 14.26 3.30
N GLN A 116 -8.73 13.42 4.32
CA GLN A 116 -9.57 13.73 5.47
C GLN A 116 -9.09 13.01 6.72
N LEU A 117 -9.43 13.53 7.88
CA LEU A 117 -9.25 12.80 9.13
C LEU A 117 -10.32 11.72 9.26
N ALA A 118 -9.95 10.54 9.76
CA ALA A 118 -10.90 9.47 10.05
C ALA A 118 -11.83 9.81 11.23
N ALA A 119 -11.36 10.68 12.14
CA ALA A 119 -12.12 11.25 13.25
C ALA A 119 -11.70 12.71 13.47
N PRO A 120 -12.51 13.55 14.11
CA PRO A 120 -12.12 14.92 14.46
C PRO A 120 -10.79 14.95 15.23
N ALA A 121 -9.95 15.94 14.92
CA ALA A 121 -8.70 16.12 15.66
C ALA A 121 -8.98 16.30 17.16
N PRO A 122 -8.12 15.78 18.04
CA PRO A 122 -8.21 16.06 19.47
C PRO A 122 -8.10 17.55 19.74
N ALA A 123 -8.74 18.01 20.82
CA ALA A 123 -8.71 19.43 21.21
C ALA A 123 -7.25 19.91 21.35
N GLY A 124 -6.94 21.05 20.76
CA GLY A 124 -5.63 21.66 20.78
C GLY A 124 -4.68 21.15 19.70
N PHE A 125 -5.11 20.25 18.82
CA PHE A 125 -4.31 19.74 17.71
C PHE A 125 -4.98 20.06 16.37
N THR A 126 -4.16 20.45 15.40
CA THR A 126 -4.60 20.68 14.02
C THR A 126 -3.65 19.97 13.07
N TYR A 127 -4.20 19.19 12.16
CA TYR A 127 -3.44 18.50 11.12
C TYR A 127 -3.65 19.20 9.78
N ALA A 128 -2.59 19.30 8.99
CA ALA A 128 -2.68 19.81 7.64
C ALA A 128 -1.75 19.03 6.71
N VAL A 129 -2.17 18.85 5.48
CA VAL A 129 -1.29 18.40 4.39
C VAL A 129 -1.02 19.62 3.52
N ASP A 130 0.26 19.94 3.35
CA ASP A 130 0.72 21.20 2.77
C ASP A 130 0.10 22.41 3.49
N ALA A 131 -0.70 23.20 2.80
CA ALA A 131 -1.41 24.34 3.38
C ALA A 131 -2.88 24.03 3.73
N ILE A 132 -3.35 22.81 3.47
CA ILE A 132 -4.75 22.43 3.60
C ILE A 132 -5.01 21.81 4.97
N THR A 133 -5.76 22.50 5.80
CA THR A 133 -6.20 21.97 7.10
C THR A 133 -7.17 20.81 6.90
N LEU A 134 -6.87 19.69 7.55
CA LEU A 134 -7.69 18.49 7.48
C LEU A 134 -8.80 18.51 8.51
N THR A 135 -9.97 18.09 8.08
CA THR A 135 -11.15 17.85 8.92
C THR A 135 -11.69 16.45 8.66
N ALA A 136 -12.79 16.08 9.30
CA ALA A 136 -13.50 14.83 8.99
C ALA A 136 -14.24 14.88 7.63
N ILE A 137 -14.16 15.99 6.92
CA ILE A 137 -14.69 16.16 5.57
C ILE A 137 -13.52 16.17 4.60
N SER A 138 -13.65 15.47 3.48
CA SER A 138 -12.62 15.37 2.45
C SER A 138 -12.23 16.75 1.90
N GLN A 139 -10.94 17.03 1.88
CA GLN A 139 -10.34 18.27 1.36
C GLN A 139 -9.44 17.90 0.17
N THR A 140 -9.54 18.69 -0.90
CA THR A 140 -8.65 18.53 -2.05
C THR A 140 -7.25 19.04 -1.71
N ILE A 141 -6.26 18.17 -1.84
CA ILE A 141 -4.85 18.47 -1.60
C ILE A 141 -4.19 18.92 -2.90
N GLN A 142 -4.41 18.17 -3.97
CA GLN A 142 -3.79 18.43 -5.27
C GLN A 142 -4.74 18.05 -6.41
N VAL A 143 -4.71 18.82 -7.48
CA VAL A 143 -5.49 18.57 -8.72
C VAL A 143 -4.54 18.35 -9.89
N ASN A 144 -4.99 17.58 -10.86
CA ASN A 144 -4.25 17.31 -12.10
C ASN A 144 -2.83 16.79 -11.89
N ALA A 145 -2.61 15.98 -10.85
CA ALA A 145 -1.34 15.35 -10.58
C ALA A 145 -1.05 14.23 -11.60
N ALA A 146 0.22 14.05 -11.97
CA ALA A 146 0.63 13.01 -12.88
C ALA A 146 0.77 11.66 -12.15
N TYR A 147 0.39 10.58 -12.82
CA TYR A 147 0.59 9.22 -12.31
C TYR A 147 2.07 8.81 -12.35
N SER A 148 2.41 7.83 -11.54
CA SER A 148 3.74 7.20 -11.49
C SER A 148 4.88 8.19 -11.22
N THR A 149 4.59 9.20 -10.40
CA THR A 149 5.55 10.23 -9.99
C THR A 149 5.45 10.38 -8.48
N ASP A 150 6.58 10.34 -7.81
CA ASP A 150 6.67 10.65 -6.38
C ASP A 150 6.48 12.14 -6.19
N ILE A 151 5.44 12.52 -5.47
CA ILE A 151 5.11 13.91 -5.20
C ILE A 151 5.25 14.15 -3.70
N PRO A 152 6.19 15.03 -3.29
CA PRO A 152 6.39 15.32 -1.88
C PRO A 152 5.26 16.17 -1.32
N HIS A 153 4.79 15.79 -0.14
CA HIS A 153 3.77 16.50 0.63
C HIS A 153 4.25 16.74 2.05
N ASN A 154 3.91 17.89 2.61
CA ASN A 154 4.22 18.23 3.99
C ASN A 154 3.08 17.81 4.91
N LEU A 155 3.35 16.96 5.88
CA LEU A 155 2.43 16.69 6.98
C LEU A 155 2.76 17.64 8.14
N ASN A 156 1.85 18.55 8.43
CA ASN A 156 1.98 19.54 9.48
C ASN A 156 1.09 19.16 10.67
N LEU A 157 1.63 19.25 11.87
CA LEU A 157 0.91 19.14 13.11
C LEU A 157 1.10 20.41 13.93
N THR A 158 0.04 21.18 14.10
CA THR A 158 0.02 22.36 14.97
C THR A 158 -0.54 21.98 16.33
N VAL A 159 0.18 22.35 17.39
CA VAL A 159 -0.15 22.06 18.77
C VAL A 159 -0.34 23.38 19.51
N LEU A 160 -1.50 23.57 20.13
CA LEU A 160 -1.75 24.71 21.02
C LEU A 160 -0.99 24.50 22.35
N THR A 161 -0.29 25.52 22.82
CA THR A 161 0.45 25.43 24.09
C THR A 161 -0.42 25.20 25.31
N ALA A 162 -1.71 25.51 25.21
CA ALA A 162 -2.73 25.21 26.23
C ALA A 162 -3.38 23.83 26.07
N ALA A 163 -3.02 23.08 25.01
CA ALA A 163 -3.58 21.76 24.81
C ALA A 163 -3.02 20.77 25.85
N PRO A 164 -3.76 19.74 26.23
CA PRO A 164 -3.24 18.68 27.09
C PRO A 164 -1.95 18.09 26.50
N GLY A 165 -0.86 18.12 27.26
CA GLY A 165 0.45 17.66 26.80
C GLY A 165 1.29 18.67 26.02
N ALA A 166 0.79 19.87 25.71
CA ALA A 166 1.52 20.89 24.96
C ALA A 166 2.68 21.55 25.70
N GLY A 167 2.71 21.50 27.01
CA GLY A 167 3.72 22.13 27.87
C GLY A 167 4.77 21.21 28.49
N GLY A 168 4.79 19.92 28.14
CA GLY A 168 5.72 18.96 28.73
C GLY A 168 5.77 17.65 27.94
N PRO A 169 6.58 16.67 28.35
CA PRO A 169 6.53 15.34 27.78
C PRO A 169 5.09 14.83 27.89
N LEU A 170 4.57 14.26 26.79
CA LEU A 170 3.26 13.63 26.80
C LEU A 170 3.28 12.49 27.83
N VAL A 171 2.63 12.73 28.97
CA VAL A 171 2.43 11.70 29.98
C VAL A 171 1.15 10.97 29.61
N GLY A 172 1.29 9.88 28.87
CA GLY A 172 0.14 9.11 28.40
C GLY A 172 0.47 8.27 27.17
N PRO A 173 -0.52 7.53 26.64
CA PRO A 173 -0.34 6.81 25.39
C PRO A 173 -0.02 7.77 24.25
N PRO A 174 0.74 7.33 23.24
CA PRO A 174 1.00 8.14 22.06
C PRO A 174 -0.31 8.64 21.43
N LEU A 175 -0.35 9.92 21.04
CA LEU A 175 -1.45 10.45 20.27
C LEU A 175 -1.38 9.88 18.85
N THR A 176 -2.41 9.18 18.43
CA THR A 176 -2.50 8.64 17.07
C THR A 176 -3.66 9.27 16.33
N THR A 177 -3.48 9.53 15.05
CA THR A 177 -4.52 10.04 14.15
C THR A 177 -4.43 9.32 12.83
N THR A 178 -5.56 8.94 12.27
CA THR A 178 -5.64 8.34 10.94
C THR A 178 -6.08 9.41 9.93
N ILE A 179 -5.33 9.52 8.85
CA ILE A 179 -5.64 10.36 7.70
C ILE A 179 -5.95 9.43 6.54
N ASN A 180 -7.14 9.57 5.97
CA ASN A 180 -7.56 8.83 4.79
C ASN A 180 -7.28 9.66 3.55
N PHE A 181 -6.49 9.12 2.64
CA PHE A 181 -6.24 9.70 1.33
C PHE A 181 -7.09 9.01 0.27
N THR A 182 -7.54 9.78 -0.71
CA THR A 182 -8.31 9.29 -1.86
C THR A 182 -7.73 9.92 -3.12
N ALA A 183 -7.36 9.10 -4.08
CA ALA A 183 -7.02 9.54 -5.43
C ALA A 183 -8.20 9.23 -6.35
N THR A 184 -8.60 10.21 -7.16
CA THR A 184 -9.68 10.09 -8.15
C THR A 184 -9.13 10.44 -9.53
N ALA A 185 -9.31 9.56 -10.49
CA ALA A 185 -8.94 9.81 -11.89
C ALA A 185 -9.78 10.95 -12.47
N ASN A 186 -9.15 11.86 -13.23
CA ASN A 186 -9.81 13.01 -13.86
C ASN A 186 -10.30 12.69 -15.28
#